data_f84b50e824874afc74aabc60ae2a11b7
#
_entry.id   f84b50e824874afc74aabc60ae2a11b7
#
_cell.length_a   1.000
_cell.length_b   1.000
_cell.length_c   1.000
_cell.angle_alpha   90.00
_cell.angle_beta   90.00
_cell.angle_gamma   90.00
#
_symmetry.space_group_name_H-M   'P 1'
#
loop_
_entity.id
_entity.type
_entity.pdbx_description
1 polymer ?
#
loop_
_entity_poly.entity_id
_entity_poly.type
_entity_poly.pdbx_seq_one_letter_code
_entity_poly.pdbx_strand_id
1 'polypeptide(L)'
;MSNFQFLESHWTDLAKLGDLSEKYVYSDPNTSIIKQGMLSEVMVKYMLAYDGIAEPAYDNTHANRIRILKNNDLLPREIDNTLYILRKARNDAAHNAADEGEKALNNLQLMYELCVWYMQTYGDYNYEPTGYVQPVDMTVCLADLEKENAELEERNQQLLIEIEQIQKNGGADSKRRTVAYQKALNVHLSEAQTRELIDEQLRKVGWEANTTELRYSKGTRPTKGCLLYTSDAA
;
A
#
# COMPACT_ATOMS: atom_id res chain seq x y z
N MET A 1 -8.88 16.36 11.53
CA MET A 1 -7.51 16.48 10.98
C MET A 1 -7.17 15.11 10.44
N SER A 2 -6.68 15.01 9.21
CA SER A 2 -6.38 13.69 8.61
C SER A 2 -5.09 13.10 9.19
N ASN A 3 -5.04 11.77 9.30
CA ASN A 3 -3.84 11.03 9.69
C ASN A 3 -2.66 11.24 8.71
N PHE A 4 -2.92 11.68 7.48
CA PHE A 4 -1.91 11.82 6.42
C PHE A 4 -1.43 13.26 6.21
N GLN A 5 -1.92 14.22 6.99
CA GLN A 5 -1.59 15.63 6.84
C GLN A 5 -0.08 15.91 7.00
N PHE A 6 0.64 15.09 7.75
CA PHE A 6 2.09 15.24 7.91
C PHE A 6 2.89 15.09 6.61
N LEU A 7 2.32 14.44 5.59
CA LEU A 7 2.96 14.31 4.27
C LEU A 7 2.95 15.61 3.46
N GLU A 8 2.05 16.54 3.80
CA GLU A 8 1.79 17.73 2.98
C GLU A 8 3.02 18.62 2.79
N SER A 9 3.91 18.68 3.80
CA SER A 9 5.14 19.46 3.75
C SER A 9 6.15 18.97 2.71
N HIS A 10 6.07 17.72 2.30
CA HIS A 10 7.02 17.08 1.38
C HIS A 10 6.33 16.56 0.12
N TRP A 11 5.11 16.02 0.26
CA TRP A 11 4.37 15.34 -0.83
C TRP A 11 2.87 15.62 -0.71
N THR A 12 2.44 16.77 -1.20
CA THR A 12 1.04 17.22 -1.18
C THR A 12 0.10 16.18 -1.80
N ASP A 13 0.55 15.47 -2.82
CA ASP A 13 -0.28 14.47 -3.51
C ASP A 13 -0.48 13.20 -2.70
N LEU A 14 0.55 12.76 -1.98
CA LEU A 14 0.42 11.63 -1.06
C LEU A 14 -0.52 12.00 0.09
N ALA A 15 -0.40 13.21 0.65
CA ALA A 15 -1.32 13.72 1.65
C ALA A 15 -2.77 13.71 1.14
N LYS A 16 -3.02 14.25 -0.06
CA LYS A 16 -4.35 14.28 -0.68
C LYS A 16 -4.92 12.88 -0.91
N LEU A 17 -4.12 11.92 -1.38
CA LEU A 17 -4.57 10.54 -1.57
C LEU A 17 -4.89 9.86 -0.23
N GLY A 18 -4.12 10.15 0.81
CA GLY A 18 -4.40 9.69 2.17
C GLY A 18 -5.72 10.24 2.71
N ASP A 19 -5.94 11.55 2.59
CA ASP A 19 -7.18 12.22 3.00
C ASP A 19 -8.40 11.63 2.30
N LEU A 20 -8.32 11.40 0.98
CA LEU A 20 -9.40 10.78 0.22
C LEU A 20 -9.65 9.33 0.65
N SER A 21 -8.59 8.59 0.97
CA SER A 21 -8.74 7.22 1.49
C SER A 21 -9.50 7.20 2.82
N GLU A 22 -9.21 8.14 3.72
CA GLU A 22 -9.96 8.31 4.97
C GLU A 22 -11.42 8.72 4.74
N LYS A 23 -11.64 9.70 3.87
CA LYS A 23 -12.96 10.26 3.57
C LYS A 23 -13.93 9.18 3.11
N TYR A 24 -13.46 8.24 2.28
CA TYR A 24 -14.31 7.22 1.66
C TYR A 24 -14.35 5.88 2.40
N VAL A 25 -13.59 5.68 3.45
CA VAL A 25 -13.42 4.37 4.09
C VAL A 25 -14.74 3.73 4.56
N TYR A 26 -15.72 4.54 4.96
CA TYR A 26 -17.05 4.07 5.40
C TYR A 26 -18.12 4.18 4.31
N SER A 27 -18.12 5.27 3.55
CA SER A 27 -19.18 5.54 2.56
C SER A 27 -18.98 4.78 1.25
N ASP A 28 -17.72 4.52 0.86
CA ASP A 28 -17.32 3.76 -0.33
C ASP A 28 -15.97 3.07 -0.08
N PRO A 29 -15.98 1.92 0.64
CA PRO A 29 -14.76 1.18 0.95
C PRO A 29 -13.94 0.80 -0.27
N ASN A 30 -14.61 0.52 -1.39
CA ASN A 30 -13.96 0.17 -2.65
C ASN A 30 -13.12 1.33 -3.20
N THR A 31 -13.70 2.53 -3.27
CA THR A 31 -12.97 3.75 -3.63
C THR A 31 -11.82 4.02 -2.66
N SER A 32 -12.01 3.85 -1.36
CA SER A 32 -10.95 3.99 -0.37
C SER A 32 -9.76 3.08 -0.68
N ILE A 33 -9.99 1.78 -0.92
CA ILE A 33 -8.95 0.81 -1.28
C ILE A 33 -8.23 1.20 -2.58
N ILE A 34 -8.96 1.69 -3.57
CA ILE A 34 -8.36 2.18 -4.82
C ILE A 34 -7.40 3.35 -4.54
N LYS A 35 -7.81 4.35 -3.72
CA LYS A 35 -6.95 5.49 -3.35
C LYS A 35 -5.71 5.07 -2.57
N GLN A 36 -5.85 4.10 -1.65
CA GLN A 36 -4.71 3.50 -0.93
C GLN A 36 -3.70 2.88 -1.89
N GLY A 37 -4.17 2.12 -2.86
CA GLY A 37 -3.31 1.54 -3.89
C GLY A 37 -2.64 2.58 -4.80
N MET A 38 -3.35 3.66 -5.13
CA MET A 38 -2.78 4.79 -5.89
C MET A 38 -1.67 5.48 -5.09
N LEU A 39 -1.88 5.73 -3.78
CA LEU A 39 -0.87 6.31 -2.91
C LEU A 39 0.40 5.46 -2.90
N SER A 40 0.28 4.15 -2.69
CA SER A 40 1.43 3.24 -2.70
C SER A 40 2.16 3.22 -4.05
N GLU A 41 1.43 3.33 -5.16
CA GLU A 41 2.04 3.40 -6.50
C GLU A 41 2.82 4.71 -6.71
N VAL A 42 2.26 5.85 -6.31
CA VAL A 42 2.94 7.15 -6.40
C VAL A 42 4.18 7.17 -5.51
N MET A 43 4.06 6.68 -4.27
CA MET A 43 5.19 6.56 -3.34
C MET A 43 6.35 5.78 -3.95
N VAL A 44 6.08 4.62 -4.57
CA VAL A 44 7.12 3.78 -5.22
C VAL A 44 7.78 4.51 -6.40
N LYS A 45 7.05 5.34 -7.15
CA LYS A 45 7.65 6.18 -8.21
C LYS A 45 8.61 7.21 -7.63
N TYR A 46 8.23 7.88 -6.54
CA TYR A 46 9.12 8.79 -5.83
C TYR A 46 10.37 8.08 -5.30
N MET A 47 10.21 6.87 -4.73
CA MET A 47 11.37 6.09 -4.24
C MET A 47 12.39 5.83 -5.36
N LEU A 48 11.93 5.37 -6.54
CA LEU A 48 12.81 5.18 -7.69
C LEU A 48 13.52 6.47 -8.08
N ALA A 49 12.78 7.58 -8.12
CA ALA A 49 13.35 8.88 -8.47
C ALA A 49 14.39 9.38 -7.45
N TYR A 50 14.10 9.28 -6.15
CA TYR A 50 15.03 9.66 -5.08
C TYR A 50 16.31 8.83 -5.07
N ASP A 51 16.21 7.54 -5.41
CA ASP A 51 17.36 6.65 -5.49
C ASP A 51 18.06 6.67 -6.86
N GLY A 52 17.63 7.55 -7.78
CA GLY A 52 18.23 7.73 -9.11
C GLY A 52 18.04 6.52 -10.04
N ILE A 53 17.00 5.73 -9.81
CA ILE A 53 16.67 4.55 -10.59
C ILE A 53 15.69 4.95 -11.69
N ALA A 54 16.06 4.67 -12.96
CA ALA A 54 15.20 4.98 -14.11
C ALA A 54 13.92 4.16 -14.10
N GLU A 55 12.80 4.80 -14.48
CA GLU A 55 11.54 4.09 -14.76
C GLU A 55 11.76 3.02 -15.84
N PRO A 56 11.19 1.81 -15.65
CA PRO A 56 11.33 0.74 -16.63
C PRO A 56 10.60 1.10 -17.93
N ALA A 57 11.32 1.01 -19.07
CA ALA A 57 10.81 1.45 -20.37
C ALA A 57 9.68 0.56 -20.93
N TYR A 58 9.61 -0.72 -20.56
CA TYR A 58 8.69 -1.69 -21.15
C TYR A 58 7.66 -2.28 -20.18
N ASP A 59 8.02 -2.45 -18.92
CA ASP A 59 7.13 -2.96 -17.88
C ASP A 59 7.07 -1.93 -16.74
N ASN A 60 6.20 -0.95 -16.91
CA ASN A 60 5.98 0.13 -15.94
C ASN A 60 4.87 -0.19 -14.92
N THR A 61 4.60 -1.47 -14.70
CA THR A 61 3.64 -1.91 -13.67
C THR A 61 4.13 -1.62 -12.26
N HIS A 62 3.20 -1.36 -11.35
CA HIS A 62 3.51 -1.19 -9.92
C HIS A 62 4.30 -2.38 -9.36
N ALA A 63 3.92 -3.62 -9.75
CA ALA A 63 4.62 -4.83 -9.33
C ALA A 63 6.10 -4.85 -9.76
N ASN A 64 6.39 -4.41 -10.99
CA ASN A 64 7.76 -4.38 -11.49
C ASN A 64 8.59 -3.29 -10.81
N ARG A 65 8.01 -2.11 -10.56
CA ARG A 65 8.68 -1.05 -9.79
C ARG A 65 9.09 -1.53 -8.39
N ILE A 66 8.18 -2.20 -7.66
CA ILE A 66 8.47 -2.81 -6.36
C ILE A 66 9.62 -3.82 -6.49
N ARG A 67 9.59 -4.69 -7.51
CA ARG A 67 10.67 -5.67 -7.76
C ARG A 67 12.02 -5.01 -8.01
N ILE A 68 12.05 -3.90 -8.73
CA ILE A 68 13.27 -3.14 -8.99
C ILE A 68 13.85 -2.57 -7.68
N LEU A 69 13.02 -1.93 -6.85
CA LEU A 69 13.45 -1.42 -5.54
C LEU A 69 14.01 -2.54 -4.66
N LYS A 70 13.33 -3.69 -4.62
CA LYS A 70 13.77 -4.87 -3.88
C LYS A 70 15.12 -5.40 -4.35
N ASN A 71 15.34 -5.49 -5.66
CA ASN A 71 16.60 -5.96 -6.24
C ASN A 71 17.77 -4.99 -6.01
N ASN A 72 17.48 -3.75 -5.64
CA ASN A 72 18.47 -2.74 -5.26
C ASN A 72 18.64 -2.60 -3.74
N ASP A 73 18.10 -3.54 -2.93
CA ASP A 73 18.14 -3.54 -1.47
C ASP A 73 17.57 -2.26 -0.83
N LEU A 74 16.54 -1.67 -1.47
CA LEU A 74 15.87 -0.45 -1.00
C LEU A 74 14.57 -0.74 -0.23
N LEU A 75 14.09 -1.98 -0.26
CA LEU A 75 12.87 -2.41 0.43
C LEU A 75 13.18 -3.41 1.54
N PRO A 76 13.04 -3.03 2.81
CA PRO A 76 12.91 -3.97 3.92
C PRO A 76 11.75 -4.94 3.67
N ARG A 77 11.85 -6.14 4.21
CA ARG A 77 10.86 -7.21 4.01
C ARG A 77 9.44 -6.78 4.42
N GLU A 78 9.33 -6.05 5.52
CA GLU A 78 8.08 -5.55 6.08
C GLU A 78 7.40 -4.58 5.11
N ILE A 79 8.18 -3.71 4.47
CA ILE A 79 7.69 -2.73 3.49
C ILE A 79 7.31 -3.42 2.16
N ASP A 80 8.11 -4.37 1.69
CA ASP A 80 7.77 -5.20 0.51
C ASP A 80 6.42 -5.90 0.71
N ASN A 81 6.20 -6.50 1.89
CA ASN A 81 4.95 -7.15 2.26
C ASN A 81 3.76 -6.16 2.29
N THR A 82 3.95 -5.00 2.88
CA THR A 82 2.94 -3.93 2.95
C THR A 82 2.51 -3.47 1.55
N LEU A 83 3.49 -3.18 0.69
CA LEU A 83 3.23 -2.78 -0.70
C LEU A 83 2.52 -3.88 -1.50
N TYR A 84 2.87 -5.15 -1.26
CA TYR A 84 2.19 -6.28 -1.86
C TYR A 84 0.71 -6.34 -1.47
N ILE A 85 0.40 -6.19 -0.16
CA ILE A 85 -0.97 -6.22 0.37
C ILE A 85 -1.81 -5.09 -0.24
N LEU A 86 -1.32 -3.85 -0.21
CA LEU A 86 -2.03 -2.69 -0.76
C LEU A 86 -2.27 -2.82 -2.27
N ARG A 87 -1.26 -3.28 -3.03
CA ARG A 87 -1.38 -3.53 -4.46
C ARG A 87 -2.40 -4.62 -4.78
N LYS A 88 -2.36 -5.74 -4.04
CA LYS A 88 -3.33 -6.83 -4.21
C LYS A 88 -4.75 -6.35 -3.91
N ALA A 89 -4.95 -5.67 -2.79
CA ALA A 89 -6.25 -5.13 -2.41
C ALA A 89 -6.82 -4.18 -3.48
N ARG A 90 -5.99 -3.28 -4.03
CA ARG A 90 -6.41 -2.40 -5.15
C ARG A 90 -6.85 -3.18 -6.38
N ASN A 91 -6.11 -4.21 -6.77
CA ASN A 91 -6.45 -5.02 -7.93
C ASN A 91 -7.77 -5.76 -7.72
N ASP A 92 -7.96 -6.34 -6.53
CA ASP A 92 -9.21 -7.02 -6.17
C ASP A 92 -10.39 -6.03 -6.19
N ALA A 93 -10.23 -4.84 -5.60
CA ALA A 93 -11.24 -3.78 -5.58
C ALA A 93 -11.62 -3.27 -6.98
N ALA A 94 -10.69 -3.23 -7.92
CA ALA A 94 -10.94 -2.82 -9.30
C ALA A 94 -11.78 -3.85 -10.10
N HIS A 95 -11.81 -5.12 -9.65
CA HIS A 95 -12.51 -6.20 -10.34
C HIS A 95 -13.77 -6.70 -9.62
N ASN A 96 -13.86 -6.49 -8.30
CA ASN A 96 -14.93 -6.97 -7.45
C ASN A 96 -15.58 -5.80 -6.72
N ALA A 97 -16.86 -5.56 -6.97
CA ALA A 97 -17.66 -4.54 -6.27
C ALA A 97 -18.15 -5.03 -4.89
N ALA A 98 -17.35 -5.82 -4.17
CA ALA A 98 -17.73 -6.31 -2.85
C ALA A 98 -17.51 -5.21 -1.79
N ASP A 99 -18.45 -5.09 -0.85
CA ASP A 99 -18.31 -4.21 0.31
C ASP A 99 -17.28 -4.82 1.29
N GLU A 100 -16.05 -4.32 1.25
CA GLU A 100 -14.92 -4.78 2.06
C GLU A 100 -14.52 -3.73 3.12
N GLY A 101 -15.49 -3.18 3.86
CA GLY A 101 -15.28 -2.10 4.83
C GLY A 101 -14.19 -2.40 5.87
N GLU A 102 -14.20 -3.60 6.45
CA GLU A 102 -13.15 -4.01 7.41
C GLU A 102 -11.76 -4.05 6.76
N LYS A 103 -11.67 -4.56 5.54
CA LYS A 103 -10.40 -4.60 4.78
C LYS A 103 -9.91 -3.19 4.43
N ALA A 104 -10.83 -2.28 4.06
CA ALA A 104 -10.50 -0.89 3.80
C ALA A 104 -9.90 -0.18 5.04
N LEU A 105 -10.49 -0.40 6.21
CA LEU A 105 -10.01 0.14 7.48
C LEU A 105 -8.65 -0.43 7.89
N ASN A 106 -8.47 -1.74 7.81
CA ASN A 106 -7.21 -2.40 8.13
C ASN A 106 -6.08 -1.95 7.20
N ASN A 107 -6.37 -1.82 5.90
CA ASN A 107 -5.40 -1.32 4.94
C ASN A 107 -5.09 0.16 5.12
N LEU A 108 -6.06 0.97 5.58
CA LEU A 108 -5.85 2.39 5.87
C LEU A 108 -4.85 2.59 7.01
N GLN A 109 -4.96 1.81 8.08
CA GLN A 109 -3.99 1.81 9.17
C GLN A 109 -2.60 1.37 8.66
N LEU A 110 -2.54 0.28 7.91
CA LEU A 110 -1.28 -0.22 7.34
C LEU A 110 -0.64 0.82 6.41
N MET A 111 -1.45 1.53 5.63
CA MET A 111 -0.98 2.62 4.77
C MET A 111 -0.43 3.79 5.59
N TYR A 112 -1.04 4.13 6.73
CA TYR A 112 -0.50 5.14 7.64
C TYR A 112 0.90 4.75 8.13
N GLU A 113 1.08 3.51 8.59
CA GLU A 113 2.38 3.02 9.04
C GLU A 113 3.44 3.05 7.91
N LEU A 114 3.04 2.69 6.69
CA LEU A 114 3.89 2.83 5.50
C LEU A 114 4.29 4.29 5.24
N CYS A 115 3.34 5.23 5.35
CA CYS A 115 3.61 6.66 5.18
C CYS A 115 4.53 7.22 6.27
N VAL A 116 4.39 6.78 7.51
CA VAL A 116 5.32 7.13 8.60
C VAL A 116 6.74 6.65 8.29
N TRP A 117 6.88 5.37 7.91
CA TRP A 117 8.17 4.84 7.47
C TRP A 117 8.75 5.65 6.30
N TYR A 118 7.92 5.98 5.32
CA TYR A 118 8.34 6.76 4.16
C TYR A 118 8.81 8.16 4.54
N MET A 119 8.08 8.86 5.41
CA MET A 119 8.49 10.16 5.94
C MET A 119 9.84 10.07 6.65
N GLN A 120 10.03 9.08 7.51
CA GLN A 120 11.27 8.89 8.28
C GLN A 120 12.45 8.39 7.44
N THR A 121 12.22 7.96 6.20
CA THR A 121 13.26 7.43 5.30
C THR A 121 13.63 8.42 4.20
N TYR A 122 12.64 9.09 3.61
CA TYR A 122 12.81 9.95 2.44
C TYR A 122 12.56 11.44 2.72
N GLY A 123 11.85 11.76 3.80
CA GLY A 123 11.55 13.12 4.23
C GLY A 123 12.41 13.56 5.42
N ASP A 124 11.83 13.51 6.62
CA ASP A 124 12.50 13.89 7.87
C ASP A 124 12.84 12.65 8.71
N TYR A 125 14.13 12.35 8.84
CA TYR A 125 14.64 11.21 9.63
C TYR A 125 14.28 11.28 11.12
N ASN A 126 13.98 12.47 11.64
CA ASN A 126 13.63 12.70 13.03
C ASN A 126 12.11 12.83 13.24
N TYR A 127 11.31 12.61 12.22
CA TYR A 127 9.85 12.71 12.33
C TYR A 127 9.31 11.77 13.42
N GLU A 128 8.57 12.33 14.38
CA GLU A 128 7.89 11.58 15.44
C GLU A 128 6.38 11.49 15.10
N PRO A 129 5.84 10.27 14.87
CA PRO A 129 4.44 10.11 14.51
C PRO A 129 3.51 10.37 15.70
N THR A 130 2.38 11.00 15.44
CA THR A 130 1.33 11.28 16.45
C THR A 130 0.44 10.08 16.78
N GLY A 131 0.63 8.96 16.09
CA GLY A 131 -0.22 7.77 16.18
C GLY A 131 -1.43 7.82 15.23
N TYR A 132 -1.87 6.64 14.79
CA TYR A 132 -3.06 6.50 13.95
C TYR A 132 -4.33 6.72 14.75
N VAL A 133 -5.25 7.50 14.22
CA VAL A 133 -6.59 7.71 14.76
C VAL A 133 -7.60 7.18 13.75
N GLN A 134 -8.40 6.19 14.15
CA GLN A 134 -9.41 5.64 13.26
C GLN A 134 -10.40 6.73 12.82
N PRO A 135 -10.65 6.88 11.50
CA PRO A 135 -11.61 7.87 11.00
C PRO A 135 -13.02 7.65 11.56
N VAL A 136 -13.77 8.73 11.67
CA VAL A 136 -15.20 8.68 12.03
C VAL A 136 -16.02 8.52 10.75
N ASP A 137 -17.08 7.72 10.81
CA ASP A 137 -18.00 7.53 9.67
C ASP A 137 -18.67 8.88 9.29
N MET A 138 -18.38 9.34 8.10
CA MET A 138 -18.96 10.55 7.54
C MET A 138 -19.53 10.28 6.14
N THR A 139 -20.80 10.56 5.95
CA THR A 139 -21.50 10.41 4.65
C THR A 139 -20.93 11.37 3.61
N VAL A 140 -20.56 10.87 2.44
CA VAL A 140 -19.99 11.66 1.34
C VAL A 140 -20.92 11.69 0.14
N CYS A 141 -21.08 12.85 -0.50
CA CYS A 141 -21.91 13.03 -1.69
C CYS A 141 -21.19 12.53 -2.96
N LEU A 142 -21.88 11.82 -3.85
CA LEU A 142 -21.36 11.33 -5.14
C LEU A 142 -20.76 12.45 -6.03
N ALA A 143 -21.36 13.64 -6.00
CA ALA A 143 -20.87 14.79 -6.78
C ALA A 143 -19.46 15.26 -6.34
N ASP A 144 -19.13 15.10 -5.05
CA ASP A 144 -17.80 15.42 -4.54
C ASP A 144 -16.75 14.43 -5.04
N LEU A 145 -17.15 13.15 -5.19
CA LEU A 145 -16.30 12.06 -5.72
C LEU A 145 -15.86 12.31 -7.18
N GLU A 146 -16.79 12.69 -8.04
CA GLU A 146 -16.51 12.94 -9.46
C GLU A 146 -15.54 14.11 -9.64
N LYS A 147 -15.77 15.19 -8.88
CA LYS A 147 -14.89 16.37 -8.90
C LYS A 147 -13.47 16.05 -8.42
N GLU A 148 -13.36 15.32 -7.30
CA GLU A 148 -12.05 14.94 -6.74
C GLU A 148 -11.29 13.97 -7.64
N ASN A 149 -11.97 13.06 -8.34
CA ASN A 149 -11.34 12.18 -9.32
C ASN A 149 -10.73 12.97 -10.50
N ALA A 150 -11.47 13.94 -11.03
CA ALA A 150 -10.97 14.80 -12.11
C ALA A 150 -9.72 15.61 -11.68
N GLU A 151 -9.76 16.20 -10.48
CA GLU A 151 -8.61 16.93 -9.93
C GLU A 151 -7.38 16.02 -9.69
N LEU A 152 -7.61 14.74 -9.31
CA LEU A 152 -6.53 13.78 -9.10
C LEU A 152 -5.88 13.34 -10.42
N GLU A 153 -6.65 13.20 -11.50
CA GLU A 153 -6.10 12.88 -12.83
C GLU A 153 -5.18 14.00 -13.32
N GLU A 154 -5.62 15.26 -13.21
CA GLU A 154 -4.79 16.40 -13.56
C GLU A 154 -3.50 16.45 -12.73
N ARG A 155 -3.63 16.21 -11.43
CA ARG A 155 -2.48 16.22 -10.52
C ARG A 155 -1.49 15.07 -10.77
N ASN A 156 -1.98 13.89 -11.15
CA ASN A 156 -1.12 12.77 -11.54
C ASN A 156 -0.19 13.12 -12.71
N GLN A 157 -0.67 13.92 -13.65
CA GLN A 157 0.18 14.38 -14.76
C GLN A 157 1.29 15.33 -14.27
N GLN A 158 0.96 16.24 -13.35
CA GLN A 158 1.96 17.16 -12.75
C GLN A 158 3.02 16.38 -11.95
N LEU A 159 2.61 15.34 -11.22
CA LEU A 159 3.51 14.46 -10.46
C LEU A 159 4.55 13.76 -11.33
N LEU A 160 4.19 13.33 -12.52
CA LEU A 160 5.14 12.70 -13.44
C LEU A 160 6.29 13.65 -13.77
N ILE A 161 5.99 14.92 -13.97
CA ILE A 161 7.01 15.97 -14.25
C ILE A 161 7.92 16.17 -13.02
N GLU A 162 7.35 16.21 -11.82
CA GLU A 162 8.12 16.36 -10.58
C GLU A 162 9.04 15.16 -10.32
N ILE A 163 8.51 13.93 -10.51
CA ILE A 163 9.31 12.70 -10.41
C ILE A 163 10.49 12.72 -11.38
N GLU A 164 10.30 13.16 -12.61
CA GLU A 164 11.40 13.29 -13.58
C GLU A 164 12.49 14.27 -13.10
N GLN A 165 12.09 15.37 -12.46
CA GLN A 165 13.04 16.34 -11.89
C GLN A 165 13.82 15.74 -10.70
N ILE A 166 13.12 15.03 -9.80
CA ILE A 166 13.76 14.36 -8.66
C ILE A 166 14.72 13.29 -9.16
N GLN A 167 14.34 12.53 -10.19
CA GLN A 167 15.18 11.49 -10.79
C GLN A 167 16.48 12.04 -11.38
N LYS A 168 16.43 13.21 -12.01
CA LYS A 168 17.63 13.89 -12.54
C LYS A 168 18.60 14.31 -11.44
N ASN A 169 18.09 14.60 -10.25
CA ASN A 169 18.85 15.07 -9.09
C ASN A 169 19.09 13.99 -8.03
N GLY A 170 18.45 12.83 -8.17
CA GLY A 170 18.49 11.73 -7.22
C GLY A 170 19.77 10.90 -7.32
N GLY A 171 20.12 10.21 -6.23
CA GLY A 171 21.24 9.30 -6.18
C GLY A 171 21.15 8.35 -4.99
N ALA A 172 21.95 7.30 -5.02
CA ALA A 172 22.02 6.32 -3.93
C ALA A 172 22.50 6.95 -2.62
N ASP A 173 21.68 6.85 -1.58
CA ASP A 173 21.97 7.36 -0.24
C ASP A 173 22.08 6.19 0.76
N SER A 174 23.30 5.93 1.24
CA SER A 174 23.56 4.86 2.21
C SER A 174 22.87 5.09 3.56
N LYS A 175 22.71 6.35 3.99
CA LYS A 175 21.98 6.70 5.22
C LYS A 175 20.51 6.34 5.09
N ARG A 176 19.89 6.63 3.92
CA ARG A 176 18.49 6.28 3.64
C ARG A 176 18.26 4.78 3.75
N ARG A 177 19.14 3.95 3.17
CA ARG A 177 19.05 2.48 3.28
C ARG A 177 19.07 2.01 4.74
N THR A 178 20.01 2.51 5.54
CA THR A 178 20.13 2.15 6.96
C THR A 178 18.86 2.54 7.73
N VAL A 179 18.37 3.78 7.55
CA VAL A 179 17.14 4.27 8.19
C VAL A 179 15.92 3.47 7.75
N ALA A 180 15.83 3.11 6.46
CA ALA A 180 14.73 2.32 5.92
C ALA A 180 14.55 1.01 6.70
N TYR A 181 15.62 0.25 6.91
CA TYR A 181 15.55 -1.01 7.65
C TYR A 181 15.23 -0.81 9.14
N GLN A 182 15.83 0.20 9.78
CA GLN A 182 15.58 0.49 11.20
C GLN A 182 14.13 0.89 11.46
N LYS A 183 13.56 1.73 10.59
CA LYS A 183 12.18 2.24 10.76
C LYS A 183 11.11 1.26 10.29
N ALA A 184 11.45 0.31 9.41
CA ALA A 184 10.54 -0.74 8.97
C ALA A 184 10.03 -1.64 10.10
N LEU A 185 10.78 -1.78 11.19
CA LEU A 185 10.38 -2.57 12.37
C LEU A 185 9.12 -2.03 13.07
N ASN A 186 8.73 -0.78 12.80
CA ASN A 186 7.52 -0.16 13.35
C ASN A 186 6.27 -0.41 12.48
N VAL A 187 6.41 -1.11 11.35
CA VAL A 187 5.28 -1.46 10.47
C VAL A 187 4.76 -2.85 10.83
N HIS A 188 3.52 -2.92 11.28
CA HIS A 188 2.92 -4.14 11.82
C HIS A 188 1.75 -4.60 10.96
N LEU A 189 1.80 -5.85 10.54
CA LEU A 189 0.71 -6.49 9.81
C LEU A 189 -0.33 -7.07 10.78
N SER A 190 -1.60 -6.90 10.48
CA SER A 190 -2.68 -7.62 11.17
C SER A 190 -2.61 -9.12 10.85
N GLU A 191 -3.30 -9.94 11.64
CA GLU A 191 -3.39 -11.38 11.39
C GLU A 191 -3.94 -11.69 10.00
N ALA A 192 -4.99 -11.00 9.57
CA ALA A 192 -5.58 -11.18 8.24
C ALA A 192 -4.57 -10.86 7.12
N GLN A 193 -3.82 -9.77 7.24
CA GLN A 193 -2.79 -9.38 6.27
C GLN A 193 -1.61 -10.38 6.26
N THR A 194 -1.21 -10.87 7.43
CA THR A 194 -0.18 -11.91 7.54
C THR A 194 -0.62 -13.20 6.84
N ARG A 195 -1.89 -13.58 6.99
CA ARG A 195 -2.46 -14.77 6.31
C ARG A 195 -2.42 -14.64 4.78
N GLU A 196 -2.71 -13.47 4.22
CA GLU A 196 -2.59 -13.25 2.78
C GLU A 196 -1.17 -13.50 2.25
N LEU A 197 -0.15 -13.11 3.02
CA LEU A 197 1.24 -13.39 2.66
C LEU A 197 1.59 -14.86 2.76
N ILE A 198 1.07 -15.55 3.77
CA ILE A 198 1.26 -17.00 3.94
C ILE A 198 0.61 -17.76 2.78
N ASP A 199 -0.61 -17.41 2.41
CA ASP A 199 -1.31 -18.00 1.26
C ASP A 199 -0.50 -17.88 -0.03
N GLU A 200 0.11 -16.72 -0.28
CA GLU A 200 0.96 -16.52 -1.45
C GLU A 200 2.23 -17.37 -1.41
N GLN A 201 2.87 -17.47 -0.25
CA GLN A 201 4.07 -18.31 -0.10
C GLN A 201 3.74 -19.78 -0.31
N LEU A 202 2.62 -20.25 0.23
CA LEU A 202 2.15 -21.63 0.07
C LEU A 202 1.82 -21.94 -1.39
N ARG A 203 1.13 -21.04 -2.10
CA ARG A 203 0.84 -21.22 -3.53
C ARG A 203 2.11 -21.32 -4.39
N LYS A 204 3.15 -20.56 -4.07
CA LYS A 204 4.44 -20.62 -4.78
C LYS A 204 5.14 -21.96 -4.65
N VAL A 205 4.89 -22.70 -3.59
CA VAL A 205 5.44 -24.06 -3.38
C VAL A 205 4.42 -25.15 -3.70
N GLY A 206 3.33 -24.83 -4.41
CA GLY A 206 2.38 -25.80 -4.94
C GLY A 206 1.23 -26.19 -4.00
N TRP A 207 1.04 -25.47 -2.88
CA TRP A 207 -0.12 -25.66 -2.01
C TRP A 207 -1.34 -24.90 -2.53
N GLU A 208 -2.51 -25.48 -2.36
CA GLU A 208 -3.77 -24.77 -2.52
C GLU A 208 -4.04 -23.99 -1.23
N ALA A 209 -3.89 -22.65 -1.28
CA ALA A 209 -4.05 -21.78 -0.15
C ALA A 209 -4.87 -20.54 -0.52
N ASN A 210 -5.98 -20.35 0.19
CA ASN A 210 -6.85 -19.18 0.10
C ASN A 210 -7.61 -19.04 1.41
N THR A 211 -7.11 -18.22 2.31
CA THR A 211 -7.69 -17.97 3.65
C THR A 211 -9.16 -17.56 3.60
N THR A 212 -9.61 -16.93 2.51
CA THR A 212 -10.98 -16.46 2.37
C THR A 212 -11.96 -17.57 1.99
N GLU A 213 -11.55 -18.48 1.11
CA GLU A 213 -12.41 -19.51 0.52
C GLU A 213 -12.21 -20.88 1.17
N LEU A 214 -10.95 -21.25 1.43
CA LEU A 214 -10.59 -22.55 1.97
C LEU A 214 -10.67 -22.54 3.50
N ARG A 215 -11.88 -22.65 4.03
CA ARG A 215 -12.13 -22.72 5.48
C ARG A 215 -12.86 -23.99 5.85
N TYR A 216 -12.47 -24.58 6.99
CA TYR A 216 -13.15 -25.73 7.55
C TYR A 216 -14.63 -25.42 7.85
N SER A 217 -14.90 -24.22 8.34
CA SER A 217 -16.25 -23.68 8.58
C SER A 217 -17.10 -23.53 7.30
N LYS A 218 -16.47 -23.38 6.14
CA LYS A 218 -17.13 -23.35 4.81
C LYS A 218 -17.24 -24.72 4.14
N GLY A 219 -16.90 -25.80 4.86
CA GLY A 219 -17.02 -27.16 4.36
C GLY A 219 -15.79 -27.69 3.65
N THR A 220 -14.70 -26.93 3.57
CA THR A 220 -13.43 -27.43 3.01
C THR A 220 -12.88 -28.56 3.87
N ARG A 221 -12.55 -29.69 3.24
CA ARG A 221 -11.98 -30.88 3.91
C ARG A 221 -10.76 -31.35 3.14
N PRO A 222 -9.58 -31.47 3.78
CA PRO A 222 -8.40 -32.03 3.12
C PRO A 222 -8.60 -33.50 2.84
N THR A 223 -8.17 -33.98 1.67
CA THR A 223 -8.14 -35.38 1.30
C THR A 223 -6.69 -35.90 1.38
N LYS A 224 -6.54 -37.25 1.51
CA LYS A 224 -5.22 -37.86 1.60
C LYS A 224 -4.38 -37.53 0.36
N GLY A 225 -3.22 -36.89 0.55
CA GLY A 225 -2.32 -36.49 -0.53
C GLY A 225 -2.61 -35.09 -1.10
N CYS A 226 -3.58 -34.34 -0.55
CA CYS A 226 -3.88 -32.97 -0.94
C CYS A 226 -2.93 -32.00 -0.20
N LEU A 227 -2.31 -31.10 -0.95
CA LEU A 227 -1.55 -29.99 -0.41
C LEU A 227 -2.49 -28.77 -0.26
N LEU A 228 -3.34 -28.83 0.77
CA LEU A 228 -4.35 -27.82 1.08
C LEU A 228 -4.04 -27.15 2.42
N TYR A 229 -4.10 -25.84 2.48
CA TYR A 229 -4.02 -25.06 3.70
C TYR A 229 -5.38 -24.43 4.03
N THR A 230 -5.87 -24.64 5.26
CA THR A 230 -7.10 -24.01 5.78
C THR A 230 -6.77 -23.16 7.00
N SER A 231 -7.37 -21.98 7.09
CA SER A 231 -7.05 -20.99 8.13
C SER A 231 -7.70 -21.24 9.49
N ASP A 232 -8.72 -22.11 9.54
CA ASP A 232 -9.54 -22.40 10.71
C ASP A 232 -9.49 -23.90 11.13
N ALA A 233 -8.50 -24.62 10.66
CA ALA A 233 -8.19 -25.95 11.13
C ALA A 233 -7.34 -25.87 12.42
N ALA A 234 -7.99 -25.82 13.58
CA ALA A 234 -7.40 -26.02 14.89
C ALA A 234 -7.97 -27.28 15.54
#